data_eed755b4aac7a3c93fee356f25558f2c
#
_entry.id   eed755b4aac7a3c93fee356f25558f2c
#
_cell.length_a   1.000
_cell.length_b   1.000
_cell.length_c   1.000
_cell.angle_alpha   90.00
_cell.angle_beta   90.00
_cell.angle_gamma   90.00
#
_symmetry.space_group_name_H-M   'P 1'
#
loop_
_entity.id
_entity.type
_entity.pdbx_description
1 polymer ?
#
loop_
_entity_poly.entity_id
_entity_poly.type
_entity_poly.pdbx_seq_one_letter_code
_entity_poly.pdbx_strand_id
1 'polypeptide(L)'
;MTSLPWDRWQNGWLEAVADSDISSLWCFGSMRMFLEHAQEFAATRWKMSQDVVWEKHNGSSFHADRVRRVHEHVLHFYRGPWSKVWKQPQTTPDAVAKTARRKARPPHMGDIGGGEFTSYDGGPRLLRSVVRMRSMHGRARHPTEKPIGLLAPLIRYVAAPGETIIDPFCGSGSALEAALLTGHRAIGIESHEPYAEIAALRLSQNIFLNDNYSGDAS
;
A
#
# COMPACT_ATOMS: atom_id res chain seq x y z
N MET A 1 -19.06 20.33 -1.04
CA MET A 1 -19.20 19.00 -0.42
C MET A 1 -18.87 19.17 1.04
N THR A 2 -19.82 18.90 1.91
CA THR A 2 -19.52 18.73 3.34
C THR A 2 -18.68 17.46 3.45
N SER A 3 -17.39 17.60 3.80
CA SER A 3 -16.57 16.44 4.15
C SER A 3 -17.26 15.76 5.33
N LEU A 4 -17.53 14.46 5.19
CA LEU A 4 -18.10 13.70 6.28
C LEU A 4 -17.11 13.73 7.46
N PRO A 5 -17.56 13.71 8.71
CA PRO A 5 -16.67 13.85 9.87
C PRO A 5 -15.51 12.84 9.88
N TRP A 6 -15.72 11.65 9.33
CA TRP A 6 -14.70 10.58 9.22
C TRP A 6 -13.74 10.72 8.04
N ASP A 7 -13.98 11.64 7.11
CA ASP A 7 -13.12 11.88 5.94
C ASP A 7 -12.07 12.98 6.22
N ARG A 8 -11.92 13.34 7.49
CA ARG A 8 -10.94 14.31 7.97
C ARG A 8 -9.75 13.57 8.56
N TRP A 9 -8.59 14.23 8.52
CA TRP A 9 -7.43 13.77 9.25
C TRP A 9 -7.76 13.58 10.74
N GLN A 10 -7.47 12.41 11.26
CA GLN A 10 -7.67 12.08 12.66
C GLN A 10 -6.37 12.36 13.41
N ASN A 11 -6.39 13.30 14.35
CA ASN A 11 -5.22 13.60 15.16
C ASN A 11 -4.91 12.43 16.11
N GLY A 12 -3.62 12.21 16.39
CA GLY A 12 -3.14 11.26 17.38
C GLY A 12 -2.98 9.81 16.89
N TRP A 13 -3.42 9.46 15.69
CA TRP A 13 -3.25 8.09 15.19
C TRP A 13 -1.77 7.73 14.93
N LEU A 14 -0.97 8.71 14.48
CA LEU A 14 0.45 8.51 14.26
C LEU A 14 1.21 8.28 15.58
N GLU A 15 0.83 8.97 16.66
CA GLU A 15 1.36 8.78 17.99
C GLU A 15 0.99 7.37 18.51
N ALA A 16 -0.28 6.98 18.38
CA ALA A 16 -0.74 5.66 18.82
C ALA A 16 0.01 4.52 18.09
N VAL A 17 0.29 4.67 16.81
CA VAL A 17 1.12 3.74 16.04
C VAL A 17 2.60 3.87 16.42
N ALA A 18 3.07 5.07 16.80
CA ALA A 18 4.46 5.31 17.17
C ALA A 18 4.86 4.61 18.48
N ASP A 19 3.94 4.39 19.41
CA ASP A 19 4.17 3.68 20.67
C ASP A 19 4.25 2.15 20.51
N SER A 20 4.03 1.65 19.30
CA SER A 20 4.08 0.23 18.96
C SER A 20 5.42 -0.18 18.33
N ASP A 21 5.67 -1.49 18.19
CA ASP A 21 6.84 -2.07 17.51
C ASP A 21 6.72 -2.03 15.97
N ILE A 22 5.72 -1.33 15.42
CA ILE A 22 5.53 -1.20 13.99
C ILE A 22 6.69 -0.43 13.37
N SER A 23 7.39 -1.05 12.42
CA SER A 23 8.57 -0.47 11.75
C SER A 23 8.28 0.08 10.35
N SER A 24 7.15 -0.27 9.76
CA SER A 24 6.76 0.11 8.40
C SER A 24 5.30 0.53 8.32
N LEU A 25 5.01 1.51 7.47
CA LEU A 25 3.67 2.09 7.27
C LEU A 25 3.49 2.48 5.81
N TRP A 26 2.39 2.02 5.20
CA TRP A 26 1.88 2.58 3.95
C TRP A 26 0.72 3.53 4.24
N CYS A 27 0.81 4.76 3.79
CA CYS A 27 -0.24 5.76 3.96
C CYS A 27 -0.76 6.20 2.59
N PHE A 28 -2.09 6.09 2.39
CA PHE A 28 -2.78 6.55 1.19
C PHE A 28 -3.26 7.98 1.38
N GLY A 29 -3.09 8.81 0.37
CA GLY A 29 -3.57 10.18 0.46
C GLY A 29 -3.33 11.04 -0.77
N SER A 30 -3.69 12.29 -0.64
CA SER A 30 -3.32 13.30 -1.61
C SER A 30 -1.98 13.93 -1.26
N MET A 31 -1.23 14.39 -2.24
CA MET A 31 0.00 15.15 -1.97
C MET A 31 -0.26 16.36 -1.06
N ARG A 32 -1.42 17.01 -1.22
CA ARG A 32 -1.83 18.11 -0.35
C ARG A 32 -1.93 17.67 1.11
N MET A 33 -2.60 16.56 1.39
CA MET A 33 -2.70 16.00 2.75
C MET A 33 -1.31 15.73 3.34
N PHE A 34 -0.40 15.10 2.58
CA PHE A 34 0.94 14.82 3.05
C PHE A 34 1.75 16.07 3.37
N LEU A 35 1.60 17.14 2.56
CA LEU A 35 2.26 18.43 2.83
C LEU A 35 1.68 19.12 4.05
N GLU A 36 0.37 19.08 4.24
CA GLU A 36 -0.32 19.68 5.38
C GLU A 36 0.06 19.01 6.71
N HIS A 37 0.33 17.68 6.70
CA HIS A 37 0.64 16.88 7.90
C HIS A 37 2.10 16.39 7.99
N ALA A 38 2.99 16.93 7.17
CA ALA A 38 4.40 16.51 7.13
C ALA A 38 5.10 16.60 8.50
N GLN A 39 4.76 17.59 9.29
CA GLN A 39 5.35 17.80 10.62
C GLN A 39 4.92 16.72 11.62
N GLU A 40 3.71 16.19 11.53
CA GLU A 40 3.23 15.10 12.39
C GLU A 40 3.99 13.79 12.11
N PHE A 41 4.24 13.47 10.84
CA PHE A 41 5.10 12.34 10.48
C PHE A 41 6.52 12.49 11.02
N ALA A 42 7.10 13.69 10.90
CA ALA A 42 8.45 13.98 11.41
C ALA A 42 8.51 13.89 12.95
N ALA A 43 7.53 14.45 13.65
CA ALA A 43 7.45 14.43 15.11
C ALA A 43 7.39 13.01 15.68
N THR A 44 6.71 12.09 14.99
CA THR A 44 6.59 10.68 15.36
C THR A 44 7.71 9.80 14.81
N ARG A 45 8.81 10.41 14.32
CA ARG A 45 10.03 9.74 13.83
C ARG A 45 9.83 8.84 12.61
N TRP A 46 8.75 9.00 11.86
CA TRP A 46 8.57 8.35 10.59
C TRP A 46 9.43 9.00 9.51
N LYS A 47 10.16 8.18 8.77
CA LYS A 47 11.01 8.59 7.64
C LYS A 47 10.39 8.04 6.35
N MET A 48 10.19 8.91 5.38
CA MET A 48 9.74 8.49 4.06
C MET A 48 10.85 7.74 3.33
N SER A 49 10.54 6.60 2.72
CA SER A 49 11.49 5.84 1.90
C SER A 49 11.17 5.92 0.41
N GLN A 50 9.92 5.81 0.03
CA GLN A 50 9.48 5.80 -1.36
C GLN A 50 8.00 6.15 -1.48
N ASP A 51 7.58 6.45 -2.71
CA ASP A 51 6.19 6.67 -3.07
C ASP A 51 5.75 5.71 -4.18
N VAL A 52 4.47 5.42 -4.18
CA VAL A 52 3.75 4.75 -5.26
C VAL A 52 2.60 5.64 -5.69
N VAL A 53 2.42 5.80 -6.98
CA VAL A 53 1.27 6.49 -7.57
C VAL A 53 0.31 5.45 -8.10
N TRP A 54 -0.87 5.37 -7.48
CA TRP A 54 -1.95 4.55 -8.01
C TRP A 54 -2.73 5.32 -9.06
N GLU A 55 -2.53 5.00 -10.34
CA GLU A 55 -3.29 5.55 -11.45
C GLU A 55 -4.62 4.80 -11.61
N LYS A 56 -5.72 5.53 -11.52
CA LYS A 56 -7.09 5.02 -11.64
C LYS A 56 -7.59 5.15 -13.08
N HIS A 57 -8.53 4.29 -13.49
CA HIS A 57 -9.17 4.38 -14.81
C HIS A 57 -10.15 5.55 -14.91
N ASN A 58 -10.62 6.06 -13.77
CA ASN A 58 -11.54 7.18 -13.67
C ASN A 58 -10.96 8.24 -12.73
N GLY A 59 -11.17 9.48 -13.05
CA GLY A 59 -10.77 10.59 -12.21
C GLY A 59 -11.98 11.41 -11.78
N SER A 60 -11.85 12.06 -10.64
CA SER A 60 -12.82 13.06 -10.20
C SER A 60 -12.35 14.43 -10.66
N SER A 61 -13.19 15.12 -11.40
CA SER A 61 -13.01 16.54 -11.69
C SER A 61 -14.21 17.28 -11.13
N PHE A 62 -14.01 17.88 -9.96
CA PHE A 62 -15.04 18.70 -9.33
C PHE A 62 -14.93 20.17 -9.74
N HIS A 63 -13.92 20.51 -10.54
CA HIS A 63 -13.59 21.87 -10.92
C HIS A 63 -13.16 21.90 -12.38
N ALA A 64 -13.62 22.92 -13.13
CA ALA A 64 -13.25 23.11 -14.53
C ALA A 64 -11.94 23.88 -14.72
N ASP A 65 -11.41 24.46 -13.64
CA ASP A 65 -10.26 25.38 -13.63
C ASP A 65 -8.90 24.68 -13.38
N ARG A 66 -8.90 23.35 -13.27
CA ARG A 66 -7.70 22.57 -12.93
C ARG A 66 -7.67 21.22 -13.59
N VAL A 67 -6.50 20.59 -13.61
CA VAL A 67 -6.33 19.25 -14.20
C VAL A 67 -7.17 18.20 -13.48
N ARG A 68 -7.69 17.26 -14.26
CA ARG A 68 -8.45 16.12 -13.72
C ARG A 68 -7.54 15.19 -12.94
N ARG A 69 -7.85 14.97 -11.67
CA ARG A 69 -7.08 14.08 -10.82
C ARG A 69 -7.49 12.62 -11.06
N VAL A 70 -6.55 11.82 -11.56
CA VAL A 70 -6.74 10.40 -11.90
C VAL A 70 -5.91 9.46 -11.03
N HIS A 71 -5.33 9.93 -9.94
CA HIS A 71 -4.43 9.14 -9.12
C HIS A 71 -4.56 9.43 -7.62
N GLU A 72 -4.04 8.52 -6.83
CA GLU A 72 -3.71 8.70 -5.39
C GLU A 72 -2.24 8.42 -5.17
N HIS A 73 -1.66 9.07 -4.16
CA HIS A 73 -0.33 8.75 -3.67
C HIS A 73 -0.41 7.72 -2.56
N VAL A 74 0.60 6.85 -2.50
CA VAL A 74 0.79 5.87 -1.44
C VAL A 74 2.24 6.02 -0.98
N LEU A 75 2.43 6.60 0.20
CA LEU A 75 3.78 6.83 0.74
C LEU A 75 4.16 5.73 1.70
N HIS A 76 5.38 5.22 1.55
CA HIS A 76 5.99 4.30 2.49
C HIS A 76 6.84 5.05 3.49
N PHE A 77 6.52 4.85 4.76
CA PHE A 77 7.29 5.35 5.87
C PHE A 77 7.88 4.18 6.68
N TYR A 78 9.02 4.44 7.34
CA TYR A 78 9.67 3.47 8.19
C TYR A 78 10.27 4.15 9.42
N ARG A 79 10.59 3.35 10.44
CA ARG A 79 11.30 3.77 11.66
C ARG A 79 12.53 2.91 11.90
N GLY A 80 13.49 3.47 12.60
CA GLY A 80 14.75 2.80 12.91
C GLY A 80 15.76 2.79 11.75
N PRO A 81 16.78 1.93 11.82
CA PRO A 81 17.76 1.77 10.75
C PRO A 81 17.17 1.04 9.55
N TRP A 82 17.34 1.59 8.34
CA TRP A 82 16.82 0.98 7.11
C TRP A 82 17.26 -0.48 6.88
N SER A 83 18.46 -0.83 7.33
CA SER A 83 18.99 -2.20 7.23
C SER A 83 18.20 -3.22 8.05
N LYS A 84 17.51 -2.79 9.10
CA LYS A 84 16.70 -3.64 9.98
C LYS A 84 15.22 -3.69 9.60
N VAL A 85 14.78 -2.81 8.69
CA VAL A 85 13.40 -2.81 8.20
C VAL A 85 13.21 -3.97 7.25
N TRP A 86 12.20 -4.81 7.50
CA TRP A 86 11.80 -5.85 6.54
C TRP A 86 11.37 -5.21 5.23
N LYS A 87 11.82 -5.77 4.13
CA LYS A 87 11.43 -5.35 2.78
C LYS A 87 11.65 -6.48 1.79
N GLN A 88 10.61 -6.82 1.08
CA GLN A 88 10.64 -7.80 0.00
C GLN A 88 10.26 -7.14 -1.33
N PRO A 89 11.23 -6.78 -2.19
CA PRO A 89 10.93 -6.18 -3.48
C PRO A 89 9.96 -7.04 -4.29
N GLN A 90 8.89 -6.42 -4.76
CA GLN A 90 7.86 -7.08 -5.56
C GLN A 90 8.19 -6.96 -7.04
N THR A 91 7.81 -7.97 -7.82
CA THR A 91 8.05 -8.02 -9.27
C THR A 91 6.78 -8.27 -10.06
N THR A 92 6.80 -7.87 -11.31
CA THR A 92 5.79 -8.20 -12.34
C THR A 92 6.45 -9.04 -13.43
N PRO A 93 5.74 -9.97 -14.11
CA PRO A 93 6.29 -10.83 -15.15
C PRO A 93 6.22 -10.14 -16.53
N ASP A 94 6.69 -8.90 -16.63
CA ASP A 94 6.62 -8.06 -17.83
C ASP A 94 7.96 -7.45 -18.22
N ALA A 95 9.08 -8.08 -17.84
CA ALA A 95 10.39 -7.66 -18.31
C ALA A 95 10.47 -7.81 -19.83
N VAL A 96 11.19 -6.88 -20.45
CA VAL A 96 11.56 -6.95 -21.86
C VAL A 96 13.01 -7.35 -21.95
N ALA A 97 13.36 -8.19 -22.91
CA ALA A 97 14.73 -8.65 -23.14
C ALA A 97 15.67 -7.46 -23.34
N LYS A 98 16.64 -7.34 -22.47
CA LYS A 98 17.60 -6.24 -22.48
C LYS A 98 18.88 -6.62 -21.74
N THR A 99 20.02 -6.35 -22.36
CA THR A 99 21.31 -6.31 -21.67
C THR A 99 21.70 -4.85 -21.46
N ALA A 100 21.84 -4.45 -20.20
CA ALA A 100 22.25 -3.10 -19.84
C ALA A 100 23.55 -3.17 -19.03
N ARG A 101 24.59 -2.52 -19.53
CA ARG A 101 25.84 -2.34 -18.81
C ARG A 101 25.78 -1.00 -18.05
N ARG A 102 25.80 -1.10 -16.74
CA ARG A 102 25.84 0.09 -15.89
C ARG A 102 27.25 0.65 -15.88
N LYS A 103 27.42 1.84 -16.44
CA LYS A 103 28.63 2.64 -16.23
C LYS A 103 28.63 3.23 -14.83
N ALA A 104 29.80 3.64 -14.32
CA ALA A 104 29.89 4.39 -13.06
C ALA A 104 28.92 5.59 -13.08
N ARG A 105 28.21 5.81 -11.98
CA ARG A 105 27.25 6.91 -11.88
C ARG A 105 27.94 8.24 -11.66
N PRO A 106 27.33 9.35 -12.08
CA PRO A 106 27.75 10.68 -11.66
C PRO A 106 27.76 10.79 -10.12
N PRO A 107 28.69 11.52 -9.51
CA PRO A 107 28.86 11.60 -8.05
C PRO A 107 27.59 11.97 -7.27
N HIS A 108 26.71 12.81 -7.84
CA HIS A 108 25.44 13.22 -7.21
C HIS A 108 24.40 12.11 -7.09
N MET A 109 24.58 10.97 -7.69
CA MET A 109 23.67 9.81 -7.65
C MET A 109 24.09 8.71 -6.66
N GLY A 110 25.12 8.96 -5.86
CA GLY A 110 25.70 8.01 -4.92
C GLY A 110 26.60 6.95 -5.60
N ASP A 111 27.41 6.30 -4.81
CA ASP A 111 28.30 5.25 -5.27
C ASP A 111 27.51 3.94 -5.46
N ILE A 112 27.16 3.66 -6.70
CA ILE A 112 26.59 2.36 -7.09
C ILE A 112 27.54 1.77 -8.11
N GLY A 113 28.27 0.75 -7.70
CA GLY A 113 29.25 0.06 -8.50
C GLY A 113 28.76 -0.32 -9.91
N GLY A 114 29.68 -0.47 -10.86
CA GLY A 114 29.39 -0.96 -12.20
C GLY A 114 28.81 -2.38 -12.15
N GLY A 115 28.05 -2.76 -13.15
CA GLY A 115 27.50 -4.11 -13.29
C GLY A 115 26.81 -4.30 -14.63
N GLU A 116 26.68 -5.54 -15.03
CA GLU A 116 25.89 -5.93 -16.19
C GLU A 116 24.58 -6.56 -15.69
N PHE A 117 23.49 -6.18 -16.28
CA PHE A 117 22.16 -6.72 -15.99
C PHE A 117 21.53 -7.18 -17.30
N THR A 118 21.11 -8.43 -17.33
CA THR A 118 20.37 -9.01 -18.45
C THR A 118 18.97 -9.41 -17.99
N SER A 119 17.97 -8.98 -18.73
CA SER A 119 16.58 -9.42 -18.60
C SER A 119 16.14 -10.14 -19.87
N TYR A 120 15.09 -10.94 -19.76
CA TYR A 120 14.45 -11.67 -20.86
C TYR A 120 12.94 -11.41 -20.87
N ASP A 121 12.33 -11.59 -22.02
CA ASP A 121 10.90 -11.32 -22.20
C ASP A 121 10.06 -12.18 -21.25
N GLY A 122 9.10 -11.53 -20.58
CA GLY A 122 8.24 -12.19 -19.58
C GLY A 122 8.94 -12.52 -18.25
N GLY A 123 10.22 -12.16 -18.10
CA GLY A 123 10.95 -12.34 -16.85
C GLY A 123 10.50 -11.38 -15.74
N PRO A 124 11.07 -11.56 -14.53
CA PRO A 124 10.72 -10.68 -13.40
C PRO A 124 11.28 -9.27 -13.61
N ARG A 125 10.43 -8.29 -13.37
CA ARG A 125 10.75 -6.87 -13.36
C ARG A 125 10.28 -6.25 -12.06
N LEU A 126 11.08 -5.39 -11.44
CA LEU A 126 10.63 -4.67 -10.24
C LEU A 126 9.32 -3.94 -10.50
N LEU A 127 8.40 -4.06 -9.55
CA LEU A 127 7.13 -3.33 -9.55
C LEU A 127 7.41 -1.84 -9.75
N ARG A 128 6.68 -1.23 -10.67
CA ARG A 128 6.86 0.20 -10.99
C ARG A 128 6.22 1.07 -9.92
N SER A 129 6.79 2.24 -9.69
CA SER A 129 6.21 3.24 -8.78
C SER A 129 4.88 3.83 -9.27
N VAL A 130 4.56 3.70 -10.56
CA VAL A 130 3.23 4.03 -11.08
C VAL A 130 2.49 2.73 -11.38
N VAL A 131 1.45 2.46 -10.58
CA VAL A 131 0.61 1.25 -10.69
C VAL A 131 -0.73 1.65 -11.29
N ARG A 132 -0.97 1.19 -12.53
CA ARG A 132 -2.27 1.38 -13.17
C ARG A 132 -3.22 0.26 -12.76
N MET A 133 -4.30 0.62 -12.05
CA MET A 133 -5.30 -0.34 -11.61
C MET A 133 -6.68 0.32 -11.51
N ARG A 134 -7.71 -0.40 -11.95
CA ARG A 134 -9.09 0.10 -11.85
C ARG A 134 -9.48 0.31 -10.40
N SER A 135 -10.10 1.46 -10.11
CA SER A 135 -10.70 1.72 -8.81
C SER A 135 -11.94 0.82 -8.62
N MET A 136 -12.37 0.71 -7.37
CA MET A 136 -13.56 -0.07 -7.00
C MET A 136 -14.89 0.62 -7.35
N HIS A 137 -14.84 1.72 -8.11
CA HIS A 137 -16.05 2.48 -8.49
C HIS A 137 -17.15 1.56 -9.06
N GLY A 138 -18.37 1.72 -8.56
CA GLY A 138 -19.53 0.90 -8.93
C GLY A 138 -19.58 -0.48 -8.25
N ARG A 139 -18.52 -0.92 -7.56
CA ARG A 139 -18.42 -2.20 -6.84
C ARG A 139 -17.96 -2.04 -5.40
N ALA A 140 -17.57 -0.85 -5.01
CA ALA A 140 -17.06 -0.56 -3.69
C ALA A 140 -18.12 -0.73 -2.62
N ARG A 141 -17.76 -1.36 -1.51
CA ARG A 141 -18.54 -1.48 -0.28
C ARG A 141 -18.27 -0.31 0.68
N HIS A 142 -17.18 0.44 0.41
CA HIS A 142 -16.79 1.65 1.13
C HIS A 142 -16.35 2.73 0.13
N PRO A 143 -16.64 4.02 0.31
CA PRO A 143 -16.32 5.10 -0.65
C PRO A 143 -14.85 5.19 -1.06
N THR A 144 -13.94 4.86 -0.15
CA THR A 144 -12.49 4.91 -0.37
C THR A 144 -11.84 3.53 -0.49
N GLU A 145 -12.62 2.49 -0.78
CA GLU A 145 -12.14 1.11 -0.90
C GLU A 145 -11.03 0.99 -1.94
N LYS A 146 -9.95 0.27 -1.54
CA LYS A 146 -8.80 0.01 -2.40
C LYS A 146 -8.89 -1.40 -3.00
N PRO A 147 -8.45 -1.59 -4.27
CA PRO A 147 -8.42 -2.93 -4.87
C PRO A 147 -7.35 -3.80 -4.21
N ILE A 148 -7.69 -5.07 -3.95
CA ILE A 148 -6.79 -6.05 -3.32
C ILE A 148 -5.49 -6.21 -4.11
N GLY A 149 -5.57 -6.22 -5.45
CA GLY A 149 -4.38 -6.30 -6.30
C GLY A 149 -3.38 -5.16 -6.13
N LEU A 150 -3.84 -3.99 -5.65
CA LEU A 150 -2.95 -2.89 -5.27
C LEU A 150 -2.35 -3.13 -3.87
N LEU A 151 -3.15 -3.61 -2.93
CA LEU A 151 -2.76 -3.76 -1.53
C LEU A 151 -1.82 -4.94 -1.31
N ALA A 152 -2.07 -6.08 -1.97
CA ALA A 152 -1.30 -7.30 -1.78
C ALA A 152 0.22 -7.15 -1.99
N PRO A 153 0.73 -6.55 -3.08
CA PRO A 153 2.16 -6.34 -3.23
C PRO A 153 2.74 -5.35 -2.22
N LEU A 154 1.97 -4.34 -1.78
CA LEU A 154 2.41 -3.40 -0.75
C LEU A 154 2.57 -4.11 0.62
N ILE A 155 1.63 -4.99 0.97
CA ILE A 155 1.69 -5.79 2.20
C ILE A 155 2.91 -6.72 2.16
N ARG A 156 3.08 -7.51 1.10
CA ARG A 156 4.26 -8.40 0.97
C ARG A 156 5.58 -7.65 1.02
N TYR A 157 5.60 -6.40 0.58
CA TYR A 157 6.80 -5.57 0.64
C TYR A 157 7.23 -5.27 2.08
N VAL A 158 6.28 -4.96 2.98
CA VAL A 158 6.56 -4.42 4.32
C VAL A 158 6.50 -5.44 5.46
N ALA A 159 5.99 -6.64 5.22
CA ALA A 159 5.76 -7.65 6.26
C ALA A 159 6.27 -9.01 5.84
N ALA A 160 6.94 -9.71 6.77
CA ALA A 160 7.29 -11.11 6.58
C ALA A 160 6.04 -12.00 6.67
N PRO A 161 6.03 -13.17 5.99
CA PRO A 161 4.91 -14.10 6.09
C PRO A 161 4.57 -14.42 7.55
N GLY A 162 3.27 -14.39 7.89
CA GLY A 162 2.78 -14.64 9.25
C GLY A 162 2.80 -13.44 10.19
N GLU A 163 3.39 -12.31 9.81
CA GLU A 163 3.31 -11.07 10.59
C GLU A 163 1.89 -10.50 10.57
N THR A 164 1.61 -9.56 11.46
CA THR A 164 0.30 -8.93 11.61
C THR A 164 0.27 -7.58 10.92
N ILE A 165 -0.70 -7.40 10.03
CA ILE A 165 -1.02 -6.12 9.41
C ILE A 165 -2.10 -5.43 10.25
N ILE A 166 -1.88 -4.16 10.56
CA ILE A 166 -2.85 -3.33 11.29
C ILE A 166 -3.35 -2.23 10.36
N ASP A 167 -4.66 -2.15 10.18
CA ASP A 167 -5.32 -1.05 9.48
C ASP A 167 -6.21 -0.27 10.45
N PRO A 168 -5.78 0.92 10.93
CA PRO A 168 -6.54 1.71 11.89
C PRO A 168 -7.77 2.40 11.29
N PHE A 169 -7.97 2.31 9.97
CA PHE A 169 -9.09 2.91 9.23
C PHE A 169 -9.62 1.93 8.18
N CYS A 170 -9.95 0.70 8.62
CA CYS A 170 -10.10 -0.44 7.71
C CYS A 170 -11.34 -0.37 6.80
N GLY A 171 -12.32 0.49 7.09
CA GLY A 171 -13.54 0.63 6.31
C GLY A 171 -14.20 -0.73 6.08
N SER A 172 -14.40 -1.10 4.82
CA SER A 172 -14.97 -2.41 4.44
C SER A 172 -13.96 -3.58 4.45
N GLY A 173 -12.76 -3.41 5.04
CA GLY A 173 -11.81 -4.49 5.29
C GLY A 173 -10.97 -4.96 4.09
N SER A 174 -10.83 -4.17 3.04
CA SER A 174 -10.05 -4.61 1.84
C SER A 174 -8.57 -4.85 2.13
N ALA A 175 -7.95 -4.07 3.04
CA ALA A 175 -6.57 -4.30 3.46
C ALA A 175 -6.43 -5.57 4.31
N LEU A 176 -7.41 -5.84 5.16
CA LEU A 176 -7.44 -7.05 5.98
C LEU A 176 -7.59 -8.30 5.11
N GLU A 177 -8.48 -8.27 4.12
CA GLU A 177 -8.63 -9.35 3.14
C GLU A 177 -7.33 -9.56 2.36
N ALA A 178 -6.69 -8.50 1.88
CA ALA A 178 -5.41 -8.59 1.18
C ALA A 178 -4.30 -9.19 2.08
N ALA A 179 -4.30 -8.88 3.38
CA ALA A 179 -3.37 -9.46 4.34
C ALA A 179 -3.58 -10.96 4.50
N LEU A 180 -4.81 -11.41 4.69
CA LEU A 180 -5.14 -12.84 4.79
C LEU A 180 -4.76 -13.60 3.51
N LEU A 181 -5.11 -13.08 2.33
CA LEU A 181 -4.78 -13.67 1.04
C LEU A 181 -3.26 -13.72 0.76
N THR A 182 -2.48 -12.94 1.48
CA THR A 182 -1.01 -12.93 1.36
C THR A 182 -0.30 -13.67 2.49
N GLY A 183 -1.05 -14.42 3.32
CA GLY A 183 -0.51 -15.25 4.38
C GLY A 183 -0.12 -14.48 5.66
N HIS A 184 -0.74 -13.34 5.91
CA HIS A 184 -0.53 -12.51 7.09
C HIS A 184 -1.75 -12.56 8.02
N ARG A 185 -1.55 -12.23 9.28
CA ARG A 185 -2.65 -11.93 10.20
C ARG A 185 -3.11 -10.50 9.99
N ALA A 186 -4.34 -10.18 10.36
CA ALA A 186 -4.89 -8.84 10.18
C ALA A 186 -5.66 -8.36 11.41
N ILE A 187 -5.49 -7.09 11.75
CA ILE A 187 -6.28 -6.37 12.76
C ILE A 187 -6.79 -5.11 12.09
N GLY A 188 -8.10 -4.92 12.10
CA GLY A 188 -8.76 -3.72 11.59
C GLY A 188 -9.47 -2.95 12.68
N ILE A 189 -9.43 -1.64 12.60
CA ILE A 189 -10.17 -0.72 13.44
C ILE A 189 -11.07 0.11 12.53
N GLU A 190 -12.35 0.17 12.85
CA GLU A 190 -13.34 0.98 12.13
C GLU A 190 -14.36 1.55 13.13
N SER A 191 -14.56 2.85 13.09
CA SER A 191 -15.47 3.54 14.01
C SER A 191 -16.92 3.53 13.55
N HIS A 192 -17.17 3.29 12.26
CA HIS A 192 -18.52 3.25 11.70
C HIS A 192 -19.00 1.80 11.65
N GLU A 193 -19.88 1.44 12.58
CA GLU A 193 -20.37 0.07 12.78
C GLU A 193 -20.82 -0.64 11.50
N PRO A 194 -21.62 -0.05 10.59
CA PRO A 194 -21.98 -0.71 9.33
C PRO A 194 -20.82 -1.12 8.46
N TYR A 195 -19.70 -0.35 8.45
CA TYR A 195 -18.51 -0.73 7.72
C TYR A 195 -17.71 -1.82 8.44
N ALA A 196 -17.68 -1.79 9.77
CA ALA A 196 -17.08 -2.85 10.57
C ALA A 196 -17.78 -4.19 10.35
N GLU A 197 -19.13 -4.21 10.28
CA GLU A 197 -19.93 -5.40 9.95
C GLU A 197 -19.61 -5.91 8.53
N ILE A 198 -19.52 -5.02 7.55
CA ILE A 198 -19.12 -5.38 6.17
C ILE A 198 -17.73 -5.99 6.15
N ALA A 199 -16.78 -5.45 6.91
CA ALA A 199 -15.44 -5.99 7.04
C ALA A 199 -15.46 -7.40 7.66
N ALA A 200 -16.20 -7.60 8.74
CA ALA A 200 -16.35 -8.89 9.40
C ALA A 200 -16.95 -9.95 8.45
N LEU A 201 -18.02 -9.59 7.72
CA LEU A 201 -18.63 -10.48 6.71
C LEU A 201 -17.66 -10.82 5.57
N ARG A 202 -16.88 -9.85 5.10
CA ARG A 202 -15.85 -10.06 4.07
C ARG A 202 -14.81 -11.08 4.52
N LEU A 203 -14.33 -10.96 5.73
CA LEU A 203 -13.29 -11.83 6.26
C LEU A 203 -13.81 -13.24 6.54
N SER A 204 -15.03 -13.39 7.07
CA SER A 204 -15.62 -14.71 7.32
C SER A 204 -15.81 -15.52 6.03
N GLN A 205 -16.19 -14.89 4.93
CA GLN A 205 -16.34 -15.56 3.62
C GLN A 205 -15.00 -16.14 3.12
N ASN A 206 -13.87 -15.48 3.37
CA ASN A 206 -12.55 -15.95 2.95
C ASN A 206 -12.01 -17.08 3.82
N ILE A 207 -12.38 -17.15 5.10
CA ILE A 207 -12.00 -18.25 5.98
C ILE A 207 -12.62 -19.55 5.47
N PHE A 208 -13.91 -19.56 5.11
CA PHE A 208 -14.59 -20.73 4.57
C PHE A 208 -14.03 -21.22 3.22
N LEU A 209 -13.47 -20.33 2.40
CA LEU A 209 -12.84 -20.73 1.13
C LEU A 209 -11.48 -21.40 1.34
N ASN A 210 -10.71 -20.97 2.34
CA ASN A 210 -9.40 -21.57 2.65
C ASN A 210 -9.53 -22.93 3.35
N ASP A 211 -10.52 -23.15 4.20
CA ASP A 211 -10.75 -24.44 4.86
C ASP A 211 -11.16 -25.55 3.86
N ASN A 212 -11.82 -25.19 2.77
CA ASN A 212 -12.18 -26.14 1.71
C ASN A 212 -11.00 -26.53 0.80
N TYR A 213 -9.89 -25.78 0.80
CA TYR A 213 -8.68 -26.11 0.03
C TYR A 213 -7.64 -26.92 0.83
N SER A 214 -7.75 -26.98 2.15
CA SER A 214 -6.85 -27.77 3.01
C SER A 214 -7.29 -29.23 3.23
N GLY A 215 -8.41 -29.63 2.67
CA GLY A 215 -9.05 -30.95 2.89
C GLY A 215 -8.66 -32.05 1.93
N ASP A 216 -7.95 -31.81 0.84
CA ASP A 216 -7.62 -32.83 -0.17
C ASP A 216 -6.08 -32.97 -0.35
N ALA A 217 -5.37 -33.26 0.73
CA ALA A 217 -4.01 -33.77 0.69
C ALA A 217 -3.83 -34.85 1.74
N SER A 218 -4.43 -35.99 1.46
CA SER A 218 -4.13 -37.28 2.14
C SER A 218 -4.02 -38.40 1.13
#